data_bb0d69f3d4eb9e7906e2158ddeb1409a
#
_entry.id   bb0d69f3d4eb9e7906e2158ddeb1409a
#
_cell.length_a   1.000
_cell.length_b   1.000
_cell.length_c   1.000
_cell.angle_alpha   90.00
_cell.angle_beta   90.00
_cell.angle_gamma   90.00
#
_symmetry.space_group_name_H-M   'P 1'
#
loop_
_entity.id
_entity.type
_entity.pdbx_description
1 polymer ?
#
loop_
_entity_poly.entity_id
_entity_poly.type
_entity_poly.pdbx_seq_one_letter_code
_entity_poly.pdbx_strand_id
1 'polypeptide(L)'
;LEVALMLPLEVSSRPNASYVEFYQGFLLGLEELKEQGRGAVNLTLYNTAHDQLKVQQIVGSESFASTDLIVGPVYEDELKPVVDFAEANGVPVVSPLANLSAVESPTLFQLAPAAENKYDKIDNLIDGGRDIYLIYASANDGEFEKEILAELEGKPRYSYTYSYNQRSIFTPRDASSPAISDMADVLKGERPCLFIVLANSETDVDRILGTISSANTSIVERGTKSAQYVVLGTSRWGRFNNIDHTSFFNNNVVMISTYHAKRDSEAVRD
;
A
#
# COMPACT_ATOMS: atom_id res chain seq x y z
N LEU A 1 25.31 -14.60 15.15
CA LEU A 1 24.26 -13.65 15.49
C LEU A 1 22.99 -14.41 15.84
N GLU A 2 22.46 -14.21 17.04
CA GLU A 2 21.20 -14.82 17.50
C GLU A 2 20.05 -13.88 17.13
N VAL A 3 19.17 -14.31 16.22
CA VAL A 3 18.07 -13.51 15.71
C VAL A 3 16.73 -14.09 16.16
N ALA A 4 15.91 -13.29 16.84
CA ALA A 4 14.53 -13.61 17.16
C ALA A 4 13.61 -13.02 16.11
N LEU A 5 12.91 -13.88 15.36
CA LEU A 5 11.87 -13.46 14.42
C LEU A 5 10.50 -13.70 15.06
N MET A 6 9.75 -12.62 15.30
CA MET A 6 8.47 -12.64 15.99
C MET A 6 7.33 -12.33 15.01
N LEU A 7 6.54 -13.33 14.65
CA LEU A 7 5.47 -13.21 13.66
C LEU A 7 4.15 -13.81 14.18
N PRO A 8 3.00 -13.25 13.83
CA PRO A 8 1.70 -13.83 14.14
C PRO A 8 1.33 -14.89 13.10
N LEU A 9 2.01 -16.06 13.14
CA LEU A 9 1.85 -17.15 12.18
C LEU A 9 0.45 -17.75 12.18
N GLU A 10 -0.27 -17.58 13.28
CA GLU A 10 -1.68 -17.92 13.41
C GLU A 10 -2.39 -16.82 14.19
N VAL A 11 -3.66 -16.58 13.87
CA VAL A 11 -4.56 -15.68 14.59
C VAL A 11 -5.86 -16.42 14.83
N SER A 12 -6.32 -16.46 16.10
CA SER A 12 -7.49 -17.22 16.49
C SER A 12 -7.46 -18.68 16.02
N SER A 13 -6.30 -19.34 16.16
CA SER A 13 -6.05 -20.74 15.75
C SER A 13 -6.18 -21.00 14.24
N ARG A 14 -6.07 -19.96 13.41
CA ARG A 14 -6.05 -20.10 11.94
C ARG A 14 -4.69 -19.65 11.42
N PRO A 15 -4.05 -20.45 10.54
CA PRO A 15 -2.80 -20.06 9.89
C PRO A 15 -2.94 -18.75 9.13
N ASN A 16 -1.94 -17.88 9.25
CA ASN A 16 -1.86 -16.65 8.50
C ASN A 16 -0.86 -16.81 7.34
N ALA A 17 -1.36 -17.09 6.16
CA ALA A 17 -0.55 -17.37 4.98
C ALA A 17 0.46 -16.24 4.67
N SER A 18 0.06 -14.98 4.83
CA SER A 18 0.94 -13.84 4.52
C SER A 18 2.19 -13.80 5.40
N TYR A 19 2.09 -14.18 6.67
CA TYR A 19 3.27 -14.23 7.55
C TYR A 19 4.10 -15.49 7.38
N VAL A 20 3.49 -16.56 6.88
CA VAL A 20 4.24 -17.74 6.43
C VAL A 20 5.07 -17.40 5.19
N GLU A 21 4.48 -16.69 4.22
CA GLU A 21 5.20 -16.20 3.03
C GLU A 21 6.33 -15.22 3.41
N PHE A 22 6.07 -14.30 4.36
CA PHE A 22 7.11 -13.42 4.90
C PHE A 22 8.26 -14.21 5.51
N TYR A 23 7.96 -15.23 6.30
CA TYR A 23 8.98 -16.10 6.90
C TYR A 23 9.81 -16.83 5.82
N GLN A 24 9.18 -17.35 4.79
CA GLN A 24 9.85 -17.99 3.66
C GLN A 24 10.80 -17.01 2.94
N GLY A 25 10.34 -15.79 2.67
CA GLY A 25 11.19 -14.73 2.10
C GLY A 25 12.35 -14.34 3.01
N PHE A 26 12.14 -14.32 4.33
CA PHE A 26 13.21 -14.07 5.30
C PHE A 26 14.29 -15.18 5.25
N LEU A 27 13.89 -16.44 5.15
CA LEU A 27 14.82 -17.57 5.00
C LEU A 27 15.64 -17.49 3.72
N LEU A 28 15.02 -17.13 2.59
CA LEU A 28 15.74 -16.92 1.32
C LEU A 28 16.79 -15.82 1.46
N GLY A 29 16.46 -14.70 2.11
CA GLY A 29 17.42 -13.63 2.37
C GLY A 29 18.60 -14.08 3.27
N LEU A 30 18.34 -14.94 4.25
CA LEU A 30 19.41 -15.51 5.08
C LEU A 30 20.33 -16.49 4.29
N GLU A 31 19.75 -17.23 3.36
CA GLU A 31 20.53 -18.15 2.51
C GLU A 31 21.45 -17.35 1.58
N GLU A 32 20.95 -16.27 0.97
CA GLU A 32 21.75 -15.35 0.17
C GLU A 32 22.91 -14.73 0.99
N LEU A 33 22.63 -14.26 2.21
CA LEU A 33 23.66 -13.72 3.11
C LEU A 33 24.75 -14.75 3.43
N LYS A 34 24.36 -16.01 3.61
CA LYS A 34 25.27 -17.12 3.86
C LYS A 34 26.16 -17.41 2.65
N GLU A 35 25.59 -17.43 1.44
CA GLU A 35 26.34 -17.61 0.19
C GLU A 35 27.33 -16.47 -0.06
N GLN A 36 26.98 -15.25 0.32
CA GLN A 36 27.88 -14.09 0.27
C GLN A 36 28.96 -14.11 1.35
N GLY A 37 29.00 -15.12 2.22
CA GLY A 37 29.99 -15.23 3.31
C GLY A 37 29.85 -14.17 4.40
N ARG A 38 28.67 -13.57 4.56
CA ARG A 38 28.41 -12.45 5.49
C ARG A 38 28.12 -12.86 6.94
N GLY A 39 28.53 -14.06 7.34
CA GLY A 39 28.45 -14.52 8.72
C GLY A 39 27.39 -15.61 8.94
N ALA A 40 27.36 -16.13 10.17
CA ALA A 40 26.41 -17.15 10.60
C ALA A 40 25.26 -16.49 11.39
N VAL A 41 24.03 -16.82 11.06
CA VAL A 41 22.82 -16.40 11.75
C VAL A 41 22.12 -17.63 12.31
N ASN A 42 21.85 -17.62 13.61
CA ASN A 42 20.97 -18.59 14.27
C ASN A 42 19.58 -17.91 14.40
N LEU A 43 18.61 -18.42 13.67
CA LEU A 43 17.27 -17.87 13.65
C LEU A 43 16.34 -18.67 14.57
N THR A 44 15.70 -17.99 15.52
CA THR A 44 14.63 -18.55 16.32
C THR A 44 13.30 -17.87 15.93
N LEU A 45 12.34 -18.67 15.48
CA LEU A 45 11.01 -18.20 15.10
C LEU A 45 10.05 -18.31 16.28
N TYR A 46 9.45 -17.18 16.64
CA TYR A 46 8.44 -17.08 17.69
C TYR A 46 7.07 -16.72 17.10
N ASN A 47 6.06 -17.55 17.37
CA ASN A 47 4.68 -17.23 16.99
C ASN A 47 4.02 -16.37 18.05
N THR A 48 3.77 -15.10 17.76
CA THR A 48 3.11 -14.16 18.69
C THR A 48 1.60 -14.42 18.80
N ALA A 49 1.01 -15.01 17.77
CA ALA A 49 -0.43 -15.23 17.64
C ALA A 49 -1.29 -13.98 17.78
N HIS A 50 -0.71 -12.78 17.68
CA HIS A 50 -1.32 -11.49 17.99
C HIS A 50 -1.88 -11.47 19.43
N ASP A 51 -1.05 -11.91 20.38
CA ASP A 51 -1.40 -12.01 21.81
C ASP A 51 -0.28 -11.42 22.68
N GLN A 52 -0.56 -10.30 23.34
CA GLN A 52 0.38 -9.59 24.20
C GLN A 52 0.90 -10.46 25.36
N LEU A 53 0.06 -11.33 25.96
CA LEU A 53 0.49 -12.21 27.05
C LEU A 53 1.49 -13.24 26.55
N LYS A 54 1.27 -13.76 25.35
CA LYS A 54 2.19 -14.69 24.73
C LYS A 54 3.53 -14.01 24.41
N VAL A 55 3.51 -12.77 23.93
CA VAL A 55 4.73 -11.98 23.70
C VAL A 55 5.48 -11.76 25.01
N GLN A 56 4.81 -11.42 26.10
CA GLN A 56 5.45 -11.30 27.43
C GLN A 56 6.11 -12.62 27.88
N GLN A 57 5.48 -13.76 27.66
CA GLN A 57 6.04 -15.08 27.97
C GLN A 57 7.28 -15.38 27.11
N ILE A 58 7.24 -15.07 25.81
CA ILE A 58 8.38 -15.24 24.91
C ILE A 58 9.56 -14.41 25.40
N VAL A 59 9.36 -13.12 25.64
CA VAL A 59 10.41 -12.20 26.09
C VAL A 59 11.00 -12.60 27.45
N GLY A 60 10.20 -13.19 28.35
CA GLY A 60 10.63 -13.69 29.65
C GLY A 60 11.32 -15.07 29.60
N SER A 61 11.46 -15.70 28.43
CA SER A 61 12.06 -17.04 28.32
C SER A 61 13.60 -16.99 28.27
N GLU A 62 14.25 -18.04 28.78
CA GLU A 62 15.73 -18.16 28.73
C GLU A 62 16.27 -18.13 27.28
N SER A 63 15.54 -18.71 26.33
CA SER A 63 15.92 -18.75 24.92
C SER A 63 15.92 -17.36 24.28
N PHE A 64 15.10 -16.43 24.79
CA PHE A 64 15.04 -15.06 24.29
C PHE A 64 16.14 -14.17 24.87
N ALA A 65 16.64 -14.50 26.04
CA ALA A 65 17.64 -13.69 26.77
C ALA A 65 18.99 -13.55 26.01
N SER A 66 19.31 -14.48 25.11
CA SER A 66 20.56 -14.47 24.32
C SER A 66 20.41 -13.80 22.94
N THR A 67 19.30 -13.15 22.68
CA THR A 67 19.00 -12.54 21.36
C THR A 67 19.86 -11.31 21.13
N ASP A 68 20.51 -11.25 19.96
CA ASP A 68 21.31 -10.09 19.50
C ASP A 68 20.52 -9.11 18.64
N LEU A 69 19.46 -9.61 17.97
CA LEU A 69 18.60 -8.83 17.07
C LEU A 69 17.17 -9.36 17.12
N ILE A 70 16.21 -8.48 17.28
CA ILE A 70 14.78 -8.83 17.24
C ILE A 70 14.16 -8.28 15.94
N VAL A 71 13.45 -9.12 15.20
CA VAL A 71 12.67 -8.72 14.02
C VAL A 71 11.19 -8.99 14.31
N GLY A 72 10.39 -7.94 14.34
CA GLY A 72 9.02 -7.98 14.86
C GLY A 72 8.96 -7.54 16.35
N PRO A 73 7.81 -7.70 17.00
CA PRO A 73 6.54 -8.17 16.46
C PRO A 73 5.97 -7.24 15.38
N VAL A 74 4.91 -7.72 14.70
CA VAL A 74 4.32 -6.97 13.59
C VAL A 74 3.32 -5.92 14.06
N TYR A 75 2.61 -6.19 15.14
CA TYR A 75 1.57 -5.30 15.65
C TYR A 75 2.11 -4.37 16.73
N GLU A 76 1.70 -3.09 16.66
CA GLU A 76 2.19 -2.05 17.57
C GLU A 76 1.83 -2.33 19.04
N ASP A 77 0.66 -2.90 19.28
CA ASP A 77 0.18 -3.26 20.61
C ASP A 77 0.99 -4.39 21.28
N GLU A 78 1.75 -5.17 20.50
CA GLU A 78 2.67 -6.22 20.98
C GLU A 78 4.09 -5.68 21.29
N LEU A 79 4.43 -4.47 20.85
CA LEU A 79 5.81 -3.97 20.88
C LEU A 79 6.33 -3.63 22.28
N LYS A 80 5.46 -3.12 23.16
CA LYS A 80 5.92 -2.61 24.46
C LYS A 80 6.80 -3.58 25.26
N PRO A 81 6.43 -4.83 25.52
CA PRO A 81 7.29 -5.75 26.29
C PRO A 81 8.60 -6.07 25.58
N VAL A 82 8.61 -6.06 24.25
CA VAL A 82 9.81 -6.31 23.44
C VAL A 82 10.77 -5.12 23.53
N VAL A 83 10.24 -3.90 23.43
CA VAL A 83 11.03 -2.66 23.54
C VAL A 83 11.59 -2.50 24.95
N ASP A 84 10.80 -2.76 26.00
CA ASP A 84 11.27 -2.72 27.40
C ASP A 84 12.47 -3.69 27.60
N PHE A 85 12.41 -4.90 27.03
CA PHE A 85 13.53 -5.84 27.05
C PHE A 85 14.73 -5.32 26.24
N ALA A 86 14.48 -4.80 25.06
CA ALA A 86 15.51 -4.33 24.13
C ALA A 86 16.30 -3.16 24.72
N GLU A 87 15.62 -2.19 25.35
CA GLU A 87 16.27 -1.07 26.04
C GLU A 87 17.12 -1.53 27.22
N ALA A 88 16.59 -2.47 28.03
CA ALA A 88 17.31 -2.99 29.19
C ALA A 88 18.60 -3.76 28.82
N ASN A 89 18.65 -4.38 27.62
CA ASN A 89 19.74 -5.23 27.18
C ASN A 89 20.56 -4.65 26.02
N GLY A 90 20.18 -3.48 25.48
CA GLY A 90 20.86 -2.85 24.34
C GLY A 90 20.69 -3.62 23.03
N VAL A 91 19.56 -4.34 22.86
CA VAL A 91 19.29 -5.16 21.69
C VAL A 91 18.46 -4.36 20.68
N PRO A 92 18.86 -4.28 19.39
CA PRO A 92 18.03 -3.61 18.38
C PRO A 92 16.76 -4.40 18.05
N VAL A 93 15.66 -3.66 17.86
CA VAL A 93 14.37 -4.18 17.40
C VAL A 93 14.06 -3.58 16.04
N VAL A 94 13.78 -4.42 15.06
CA VAL A 94 13.37 -4.00 13.72
C VAL A 94 11.89 -4.34 13.53
N SER A 95 11.05 -3.32 13.37
CA SER A 95 9.65 -3.49 12.97
C SER A 95 9.56 -3.52 11.44
N PRO A 96 9.25 -4.69 10.83
CA PRO A 96 9.34 -4.84 9.39
C PRO A 96 8.14 -4.24 8.63
N LEU A 97 6.96 -4.21 9.24
CA LEU A 97 5.71 -3.97 8.53
C LEU A 97 4.82 -2.89 9.16
N ALA A 98 4.95 -2.62 10.47
CA ALA A 98 4.09 -1.67 11.17
C ALA A 98 4.53 -0.22 10.93
N ASN A 99 3.55 0.66 10.80
CA ASN A 99 3.72 2.08 11.04
C ASN A 99 3.60 2.32 12.54
N LEU A 100 4.66 2.80 13.15
CA LEU A 100 4.74 3.02 14.59
C LEU A 100 4.32 4.46 14.88
N SER A 101 3.34 4.63 15.73
CA SER A 101 2.80 5.95 16.09
C SER A 101 2.83 6.23 17.59
N ALA A 102 2.82 5.18 18.42
CA ALA A 102 2.69 5.27 19.87
C ALA A 102 3.92 4.78 20.64
N VAL A 103 4.87 4.10 19.98
CA VAL A 103 6.07 3.53 20.61
C VAL A 103 7.31 4.18 20.03
N GLU A 104 7.99 4.98 20.86
CA GLU A 104 9.29 5.57 20.52
C GLU A 104 10.39 4.95 21.41
N SER A 105 11.48 4.52 20.81
CA SER A 105 12.63 3.96 21.51
C SER A 105 13.91 4.09 20.68
N PRO A 106 15.06 4.35 21.31
CA PRO A 106 16.34 4.42 20.61
C PRO A 106 16.80 3.05 20.06
N THR A 107 16.21 1.95 20.53
CA THR A 107 16.50 0.58 20.05
C THR A 107 15.53 0.14 18.96
N LEU A 108 14.47 0.88 18.66
CA LEU A 108 13.42 0.51 17.73
C LEU A 108 13.62 1.17 16.35
N PHE A 109 13.72 0.33 15.33
CA PHE A 109 13.90 0.73 13.93
C PHE A 109 12.69 0.30 13.09
N GLN A 110 12.02 1.25 12.47
CA GLN A 110 10.93 1.01 11.55
C GLN A 110 11.45 0.89 10.12
N LEU A 111 11.10 -0.21 9.41
CA LEU A 111 11.41 -0.37 7.99
C LEU A 111 10.30 0.15 7.07
N ALA A 112 9.05 0.09 7.53
CA ALA A 112 7.96 0.71 6.78
C ALA A 112 8.18 2.22 6.70
N PRO A 113 7.95 2.87 5.54
CA PRO A 113 7.94 4.33 5.45
C PRO A 113 6.96 4.90 6.48
N ALA A 114 7.33 6.03 7.10
CA ALA A 114 6.40 6.75 7.95
C ALA A 114 5.12 7.10 7.16
N ALA A 115 3.96 7.02 7.81
CA ALA A 115 2.67 7.24 7.15
C ALA A 115 2.61 8.62 6.48
N GLU A 116 3.19 9.63 7.10
CA GLU A 116 3.33 11.00 6.61
C GLU A 116 4.13 11.12 5.30
N ASN A 117 5.06 10.21 5.03
CA ASN A 117 5.89 10.23 3.81
C ASN A 117 5.32 9.34 2.68
N LYS A 118 4.22 8.64 2.93
CA LYS A 118 3.62 7.70 1.96
C LYS A 118 3.23 8.38 0.65
N TYR A 119 2.80 9.63 0.74
CA TYR A 119 2.25 10.39 -0.38
C TYR A 119 3.21 11.43 -0.98
N ASP A 120 4.37 11.69 -0.39
CA ASP A 120 5.35 12.69 -0.86
C ASP A 120 5.68 12.57 -2.35
N LYS A 121 5.72 11.33 -2.86
CA LYS A 121 6.05 11.08 -4.28
C LYS A 121 4.93 11.45 -5.24
N ILE A 122 3.70 11.67 -4.76
CA ILE A 122 2.58 12.09 -5.58
C ILE A 122 2.25 13.58 -5.46
N ASP A 123 2.97 14.33 -4.63
CA ASP A 123 2.79 15.78 -4.47
C ASP A 123 2.78 16.50 -5.83
N ASN A 124 3.72 16.15 -6.69
CA ASN A 124 3.76 16.71 -8.05
C ASN A 124 2.54 16.36 -8.91
N LEU A 125 1.83 15.28 -8.62
CA LEU A 125 0.58 14.95 -9.30
C LEU A 125 -0.57 15.80 -8.76
N ILE A 126 -0.57 16.06 -7.46
CA ILE A 126 -1.61 16.83 -6.76
C ILE A 126 -1.41 18.34 -7.01
N ASP A 127 -0.17 18.84 -6.87
CA ASP A 127 0.14 20.28 -6.95
C ASP A 127 0.51 20.74 -8.38
N GLY A 128 0.59 19.84 -9.31
CA GLY A 128 1.05 20.08 -10.69
C GLY A 128 0.08 20.82 -11.62
N GLY A 129 -0.88 21.59 -11.08
CA GLY A 129 -1.84 22.36 -11.87
C GLY A 129 -2.87 21.52 -12.61
N ARG A 130 -3.16 20.31 -12.10
CA ARG A 130 -4.18 19.40 -12.64
C ARG A 130 -5.55 19.67 -12.05
N ASP A 131 -6.59 19.37 -12.82
CA ASP A 131 -7.94 19.24 -12.29
C ASP A 131 -8.10 17.87 -11.65
N ILE A 132 -8.50 17.81 -10.39
CA ILE A 132 -8.56 16.58 -9.59
C ILE A 132 -9.99 16.05 -9.56
N TYR A 133 -10.15 14.78 -9.92
CA TYR A 133 -11.42 14.07 -9.98
C TYR A 133 -11.36 12.84 -9.08
N LEU A 134 -12.17 12.83 -8.00
CA LEU A 134 -12.38 11.67 -7.16
C LEU A 134 -13.50 10.81 -7.75
N ILE A 135 -13.22 9.55 -8.04
CA ILE A 135 -14.20 8.61 -8.59
C ILE A 135 -14.45 7.51 -7.57
N TYR A 136 -15.64 7.52 -7.02
CA TYR A 136 -16.13 6.53 -6.06
C TYR A 136 -16.86 5.40 -6.76
N ALA A 137 -16.61 4.16 -6.36
CA ALA A 137 -17.36 2.99 -6.80
C ALA A 137 -18.15 2.35 -5.65
N SER A 138 -18.88 1.28 -5.95
CA SER A 138 -19.71 0.56 -4.97
C SER A 138 -18.91 -0.04 -3.79
N ALA A 139 -17.67 -0.44 -4.04
CA ALA A 139 -16.71 -0.90 -3.04
C ALA A 139 -15.47 -0.02 -3.10
N ASN A 140 -15.26 0.81 -2.08
CA ASN A 140 -14.08 1.65 -1.95
C ASN A 140 -13.16 1.16 -0.83
N ASP A 141 -11.93 1.67 -0.84
CA ASP A 141 -10.96 1.51 0.23
C ASP A 141 -11.07 2.70 1.18
N GLY A 142 -11.72 2.48 2.32
CA GLY A 142 -11.98 3.56 3.28
C GLY A 142 -10.71 4.12 3.91
N GLU A 143 -9.65 3.33 4.03
CA GLU A 143 -8.34 3.80 4.52
C GLU A 143 -7.68 4.69 3.46
N PHE A 144 -7.57 4.21 2.23
CA PHE A 144 -7.05 4.99 1.12
C PHE A 144 -7.84 6.28 0.89
N GLU A 145 -9.19 6.22 0.98
CA GLU A 145 -10.04 7.41 0.90
C GLU A 145 -9.67 8.43 1.96
N LYS A 146 -9.59 8.01 3.23
CA LYS A 146 -9.26 8.88 4.36
C LYS A 146 -7.90 9.55 4.19
N GLU A 147 -6.88 8.80 3.80
CA GLU A 147 -5.53 9.29 3.58
C GLU A 147 -5.50 10.31 2.43
N ILE A 148 -6.07 9.95 1.27
CA ILE A 148 -6.12 10.85 0.10
C ILE A 148 -6.90 12.13 0.39
N LEU A 149 -7.99 12.06 1.15
CA LEU A 149 -8.74 13.27 1.50
C LEU A 149 -7.94 14.19 2.42
N ALA A 150 -7.08 13.66 3.27
CA ALA A 150 -6.15 14.46 4.07
C ALA A 150 -5.12 15.19 3.18
N GLU A 151 -4.51 14.49 2.20
CA GLU A 151 -3.58 15.09 1.23
C GLU A 151 -4.23 16.15 0.34
N LEU A 152 -5.52 16.04 0.11
CA LEU A 152 -6.30 16.99 -0.69
C LEU A 152 -6.97 18.07 0.15
N GLU A 153 -6.63 18.23 1.43
CA GLU A 153 -7.18 19.28 2.26
C GLU A 153 -6.89 20.67 1.69
N GLY A 154 -7.93 21.50 1.58
CA GLY A 154 -7.84 22.85 0.99
C GLY A 154 -7.66 22.90 -0.53
N LYS A 155 -7.52 21.74 -1.22
CA LYS A 155 -7.35 21.70 -2.68
C LYS A 155 -8.68 21.55 -3.40
N PRO A 156 -8.91 22.31 -4.50
CA PRO A 156 -10.13 22.18 -5.30
C PRO A 156 -10.18 20.82 -5.98
N ARG A 157 -11.32 20.16 -5.91
CA ARG A 157 -11.55 18.84 -6.52
C ARG A 157 -13.00 18.65 -6.86
N TYR A 158 -13.25 17.71 -7.77
CA TYR A 158 -14.58 17.27 -8.18
C TYR A 158 -14.78 15.82 -7.74
N SER A 159 -15.96 15.47 -7.25
CA SER A 159 -16.26 14.15 -6.69
C SER A 159 -17.47 13.53 -7.37
N TYR A 160 -17.31 12.30 -7.87
CA TYR A 160 -18.32 11.57 -8.60
C TYR A 160 -18.51 10.15 -8.07
N THR A 161 -19.75 9.68 -8.09
CA THR A 161 -20.05 8.26 -7.93
C THR A 161 -20.17 7.62 -9.31
N TYR A 162 -19.39 6.60 -9.57
CA TYR A 162 -19.49 5.76 -10.76
C TYR A 162 -20.58 4.71 -10.57
N SER A 163 -21.47 4.57 -11.54
CA SER A 163 -22.55 3.59 -11.54
C SER A 163 -22.79 3.05 -12.95
N TYR A 164 -22.39 1.83 -13.21
CA TYR A 164 -22.44 1.22 -14.55
C TYR A 164 -23.86 1.08 -15.12
N ASN A 165 -24.86 0.88 -14.25
CA ASN A 165 -26.24 0.56 -14.68
C ASN A 165 -27.16 1.79 -14.73
N GLN A 166 -26.64 3.01 -14.65
CA GLN A 166 -27.43 4.24 -14.65
C GLN A 166 -27.22 5.03 -15.93
N ARG A 167 -28.22 5.87 -16.31
CA ARG A 167 -28.12 6.79 -17.44
C ARG A 167 -26.96 7.78 -17.30
N SER A 168 -26.66 8.20 -16.08
CA SER A 168 -25.48 8.98 -15.75
C SER A 168 -24.47 8.06 -15.11
N ILE A 169 -23.41 7.76 -15.83
CA ILE A 169 -22.33 6.88 -15.37
C ILE A 169 -21.57 7.54 -14.22
N PHE A 170 -21.45 8.88 -14.23
CA PHE A 170 -20.82 9.66 -13.19
C PHE A 170 -21.81 10.65 -12.57
N THR A 171 -22.20 10.40 -11.33
CA THR A 171 -23.11 11.28 -10.60
C THR A 171 -22.33 12.17 -9.64
N PRO A 172 -22.48 13.51 -9.71
CA PRO A 172 -21.84 14.42 -8.76
C PRO A 172 -22.22 14.09 -7.31
N ARG A 173 -21.23 14.12 -6.42
CA ARG A 173 -21.42 13.86 -4.99
C ARG A 173 -21.62 15.14 -4.16
N ASP A 174 -21.22 16.28 -4.69
CA ASP A 174 -21.30 17.58 -4.02
C ASP A 174 -21.67 18.69 -5.02
N ALA A 175 -22.04 19.85 -4.48
CA ALA A 175 -22.47 21.00 -5.29
C ALA A 175 -21.33 21.68 -6.07
N SER A 176 -20.07 21.41 -5.73
CA SER A 176 -18.91 21.94 -6.45
C SER A 176 -18.58 21.13 -7.70
N SER A 177 -19.08 19.91 -7.78
CA SER A 177 -18.86 19.01 -8.90
C SER A 177 -19.90 19.25 -10.00
N PRO A 178 -19.50 19.70 -11.21
CA PRO A 178 -20.43 19.91 -12.31
C PRO A 178 -21.01 18.59 -12.81
N ALA A 179 -22.24 18.64 -13.33
CA ALA A 179 -22.81 17.49 -14.01
C ALA A 179 -22.01 17.20 -15.29
N ILE A 180 -21.54 15.99 -15.45
CA ILE A 180 -20.89 15.50 -16.67
C ILE A 180 -21.78 14.43 -17.31
N SER A 181 -21.98 14.54 -18.61
CA SER A 181 -22.76 13.57 -19.36
C SER A 181 -21.89 12.41 -19.87
N ASP A 182 -20.63 12.71 -20.16
CA ASP A 182 -19.63 11.79 -20.68
C ASP A 182 -18.24 12.17 -20.13
N MET A 183 -17.37 11.20 -19.92
CA MET A 183 -15.97 11.42 -19.54
C MET A 183 -15.22 12.24 -20.61
N ALA A 184 -15.64 12.18 -21.86
CA ALA A 184 -15.11 13.02 -22.93
C ALA A 184 -15.28 14.52 -22.65
N ASP A 185 -16.30 14.95 -21.91
CA ASP A 185 -16.50 16.37 -21.57
C ASP A 185 -15.40 16.87 -20.62
N VAL A 186 -14.90 16.00 -19.74
CA VAL A 186 -13.75 16.26 -18.87
C VAL A 186 -12.46 16.33 -19.68
N LEU A 187 -12.23 15.34 -20.56
CA LEU A 187 -10.98 15.21 -21.30
C LEU A 187 -10.80 16.17 -22.47
N LYS A 188 -11.86 16.90 -22.88
CA LYS A 188 -11.77 18.00 -23.86
C LYS A 188 -11.18 19.28 -23.27
N GLY A 189 -11.01 19.36 -21.97
CA GLY A 189 -10.39 20.50 -21.30
C GLY A 189 -8.92 20.68 -21.69
N GLU A 190 -8.39 21.87 -21.45
CA GLU A 190 -6.97 22.17 -21.72
C GLU A 190 -6.05 21.75 -20.57
N ARG A 191 -6.59 21.69 -19.35
CA ARG A 191 -5.81 21.37 -18.17
C ARG A 191 -5.62 19.86 -18.01
N PRO A 192 -4.42 19.42 -17.60
CA PRO A 192 -4.21 18.01 -17.27
C PRO A 192 -5.13 17.56 -16.15
N CYS A 193 -5.52 16.28 -16.15
CA CYS A 193 -6.42 15.69 -15.17
C CYS A 193 -5.70 14.68 -14.28
N LEU A 194 -6.09 14.62 -13.03
CA LEU A 194 -5.77 13.55 -12.08
C LEU A 194 -7.06 12.85 -11.67
N PHE A 195 -7.24 11.62 -12.10
CA PHE A 195 -8.35 10.77 -11.65
C PHE A 195 -7.88 9.92 -10.47
N ILE A 196 -8.43 10.15 -9.29
CA ILE A 196 -8.18 9.33 -8.10
C ILE A 196 -9.35 8.36 -7.97
N VAL A 197 -9.10 7.10 -8.23
CA VAL A 197 -10.16 6.08 -8.30
C VAL A 197 -10.22 5.31 -6.99
N LEU A 198 -11.28 5.58 -6.24
CA LEU A 198 -11.58 4.97 -4.95
C LEU A 198 -12.45 3.73 -5.17
N ALA A 199 -11.83 2.70 -5.74
CA ALA A 199 -12.47 1.43 -6.07
C ALA A 199 -11.57 0.24 -5.71
N ASN A 200 -12.15 -0.78 -5.06
CA ASN A 200 -11.49 -2.03 -4.68
C ASN A 200 -12.00 -3.24 -5.46
N SER A 201 -13.07 -3.08 -6.23
CA SER A 201 -13.60 -4.12 -7.10
C SER A 201 -12.85 -4.13 -8.42
N GLU A 202 -12.28 -5.26 -8.81
CA GLU A 202 -11.61 -5.46 -10.09
C GLU A 202 -12.52 -5.07 -11.27
N THR A 203 -13.78 -5.47 -11.20
CA THR A 203 -14.80 -5.14 -12.22
C THR A 203 -15.05 -3.63 -12.31
N ASP A 204 -15.14 -2.92 -11.19
CA ASP A 204 -15.39 -1.47 -11.21
C ASP A 204 -14.16 -0.73 -11.75
N VAL A 205 -12.96 -1.13 -11.34
CA VAL A 205 -11.70 -0.55 -11.84
C VAL A 205 -11.58 -0.74 -13.34
N ASP A 206 -11.78 -1.97 -13.85
CA ASP A 206 -11.71 -2.26 -15.28
C ASP A 206 -12.68 -1.39 -16.08
N ARG A 207 -13.94 -1.28 -15.62
CA ARG A 207 -14.97 -0.47 -16.29
C ARG A 207 -14.66 1.02 -16.24
N ILE A 208 -14.15 1.55 -15.11
CA ILE A 208 -13.77 2.96 -15.00
C ILE A 208 -12.62 3.26 -15.95
N LEU A 209 -11.57 2.43 -15.96
CA LEU A 209 -10.44 2.59 -16.87
C LEU A 209 -10.88 2.49 -18.34
N GLY A 210 -11.73 1.53 -18.66
CA GLY A 210 -12.31 1.38 -20.00
C GLY A 210 -13.12 2.61 -20.42
N THR A 211 -13.87 3.21 -19.52
CA THR A 211 -14.64 4.44 -19.78
C THR A 211 -13.73 5.62 -20.08
N ILE A 212 -12.67 5.83 -19.28
CA ILE A 212 -11.70 6.91 -19.48
C ILE A 212 -10.94 6.71 -20.81
N SER A 213 -10.45 5.49 -21.06
CA SER A 213 -9.74 5.15 -22.29
C SER A 213 -10.61 5.32 -23.54
N SER A 214 -11.86 4.86 -23.51
CA SER A 214 -12.79 5.01 -24.62
C SER A 214 -13.11 6.47 -24.93
N ALA A 215 -13.28 7.28 -23.89
CA ALA A 215 -13.48 8.72 -24.05
C ALA A 215 -12.25 9.41 -24.68
N ASN A 216 -11.06 9.06 -24.21
CA ASN A 216 -9.80 9.57 -24.77
C ASN A 216 -9.67 9.20 -26.26
N THR A 217 -9.87 7.94 -26.59
CA THR A 217 -9.83 7.44 -27.99
C THR A 217 -10.82 8.18 -28.87
N SER A 218 -12.07 8.33 -28.42
CA SER A 218 -13.13 9.05 -29.15
C SER A 218 -12.78 10.51 -29.45
N ILE A 219 -12.09 11.20 -28.55
CA ILE A 219 -11.62 12.57 -28.75
C ILE A 219 -10.53 12.63 -29.82
N VAL A 220 -9.54 11.74 -29.70
CA VAL A 220 -8.40 11.67 -30.63
C VAL A 220 -8.86 11.30 -32.06
N GLU A 221 -9.76 10.33 -32.20
CA GLU A 221 -10.33 9.93 -33.52
C GLU A 221 -11.11 11.05 -34.20
N ARG A 222 -11.69 11.97 -33.44
CA ARG A 222 -12.33 13.17 -33.97
C ARG A 222 -11.35 14.29 -34.35
N GLY A 223 -10.04 14.03 -34.25
CA GLY A 223 -8.99 15.02 -34.51
C GLY A 223 -8.86 16.12 -33.48
N THR A 224 -9.42 15.93 -32.30
CA THR A 224 -9.33 16.87 -31.18
C THR A 224 -8.25 16.41 -30.20
N LYS A 225 -7.49 17.36 -29.65
CA LYS A 225 -6.50 17.06 -28.62
C LYS A 225 -7.20 16.70 -27.30
N SER A 226 -6.88 15.56 -26.74
CA SER A 226 -7.32 15.17 -25.40
C SER A 226 -6.40 15.78 -24.34
N ALA A 227 -6.95 16.13 -23.18
CA ALA A 227 -6.17 16.50 -22.01
C ALA A 227 -5.26 15.34 -21.59
N GLN A 228 -4.06 15.68 -21.13
CA GLN A 228 -3.22 14.68 -20.47
C GLN A 228 -3.85 14.26 -19.16
N TYR A 229 -3.78 12.97 -18.84
CA TYR A 229 -4.32 12.48 -17.58
C TYR A 229 -3.46 11.40 -16.96
N VAL A 230 -3.61 11.26 -15.65
CA VAL A 230 -3.05 10.19 -14.83
C VAL A 230 -4.18 9.61 -13.99
N VAL A 231 -4.19 8.30 -13.82
CA VAL A 231 -5.10 7.62 -12.91
C VAL A 231 -4.32 7.14 -11.71
N LEU A 232 -4.75 7.54 -10.53
CA LEU A 232 -4.17 7.12 -9.26
C LEU A 232 -5.06 6.08 -8.60
N GLY A 233 -4.48 4.95 -8.25
CA GLY A 233 -5.13 3.85 -7.54
C GLY A 233 -4.27 3.24 -6.44
N THR A 234 -4.75 2.16 -5.84
CA THR A 234 -4.07 1.45 -4.76
C THR A 234 -3.17 0.34 -5.29
N SER A 235 -2.16 -0.06 -4.51
CA SER A 235 -1.31 -1.23 -4.81
C SER A 235 -2.08 -2.55 -4.93
N ARG A 236 -3.31 -2.60 -4.39
CA ARG A 236 -4.20 -3.76 -4.49
C ARG A 236 -4.54 -4.11 -5.93
N TRP A 237 -4.58 -3.12 -6.85
CA TRP A 237 -4.84 -3.36 -8.26
C TRP A 237 -3.78 -4.21 -8.96
N GLY A 238 -2.54 -4.18 -8.46
CA GLY A 238 -1.48 -5.05 -8.96
C GLY A 238 -1.70 -6.55 -8.73
N ARG A 239 -2.71 -6.92 -7.90
CA ARG A 239 -3.11 -8.30 -7.61
C ARG A 239 -4.35 -8.76 -8.39
N PHE A 240 -4.92 -7.90 -9.22
CA PHE A 240 -6.07 -8.25 -10.06
C PHE A 240 -5.65 -9.22 -11.15
N ASN A 241 -6.46 -10.26 -11.38
CA ASN A 241 -6.13 -11.34 -12.29
C ASN A 241 -6.95 -11.31 -13.59
N ASN A 242 -8.10 -10.66 -13.60
CA ASN A 242 -9.00 -10.63 -14.73
C ASN A 242 -8.99 -9.30 -15.51
N ILE A 243 -8.21 -8.33 -15.05
CA ILE A 243 -8.02 -7.07 -15.76
C ILE A 243 -6.83 -7.20 -16.73
N ASP A 244 -7.00 -6.69 -17.94
CA ASP A 244 -5.87 -6.59 -18.87
C ASP A 244 -4.89 -5.51 -18.35
N HIS A 245 -3.70 -5.94 -17.98
CA HIS A 245 -2.67 -5.05 -17.46
C HIS A 245 -2.24 -3.97 -18.47
N THR A 246 -2.47 -4.18 -19.77
CA THR A 246 -2.24 -3.13 -20.78
C THR A 246 -3.16 -1.93 -20.55
N SER A 247 -4.33 -2.14 -19.94
CA SER A 247 -5.24 -1.07 -19.53
C SER A 247 -4.61 -0.10 -18.54
N PHE A 248 -3.72 -0.57 -17.67
CA PHE A 248 -2.99 0.31 -16.74
C PHE A 248 -2.03 1.24 -17.47
N PHE A 249 -1.30 0.73 -18.45
CA PHE A 249 -0.39 1.54 -19.28
C PHE A 249 -1.16 2.55 -20.12
N ASN A 250 -2.24 2.11 -20.78
CA ASN A 250 -3.05 2.95 -21.65
C ASN A 250 -3.71 4.11 -20.88
N ASN A 251 -3.95 3.95 -19.59
CA ASN A 251 -4.53 4.97 -18.74
C ASN A 251 -3.52 5.72 -17.85
N ASN A 252 -2.21 5.52 -18.06
CA ASN A 252 -1.17 6.12 -17.22
C ASN A 252 -1.42 5.89 -15.72
N VAL A 253 -1.70 4.65 -15.34
CA VAL A 253 -2.03 4.30 -13.95
C VAL A 253 -0.78 4.37 -13.08
N VAL A 254 -0.91 5.10 -11.99
CA VAL A 254 0.05 5.14 -10.89
C VAL A 254 -0.58 4.45 -9.69
N MET A 255 0.14 3.54 -9.06
CA MET A 255 -0.29 2.84 -7.85
C MET A 255 0.63 3.18 -6.69
N ILE A 256 0.04 3.54 -5.56
CA ILE A 256 0.79 3.79 -4.33
C ILE A 256 1.00 2.45 -3.63
N SER A 257 2.24 2.13 -3.34
CA SER A 257 2.61 0.93 -2.59
C SER A 257 3.66 1.29 -1.54
N THR A 258 3.49 0.79 -0.34
CA THR A 258 4.48 0.89 0.73
C THR A 258 5.73 0.06 0.40
N TYR A 259 5.53 -1.06 -0.29
CA TYR A 259 6.61 -1.96 -0.72
C TYR A 259 6.51 -2.21 -2.22
N HIS A 260 7.63 -2.18 -2.90
CA HIS A 260 7.73 -2.51 -4.32
C HIS A 260 8.86 -3.51 -4.54
N ALA A 261 8.49 -4.72 -4.98
CA ALA A 261 9.45 -5.69 -5.49
C ALA A 261 9.70 -5.42 -6.99
N LYS A 262 10.93 -5.15 -7.33
CA LYS A 262 11.34 -4.96 -8.74
C LYS A 262 11.39 -6.33 -9.41
N ARG A 263 10.37 -6.67 -10.20
CA ARG A 263 10.17 -8.01 -10.82
C ARG A 263 11.32 -8.46 -11.73
N ASP A 264 12.11 -7.53 -12.23
CA ASP A 264 13.29 -7.77 -13.08
C ASP A 264 14.60 -7.75 -12.30
N SER A 265 14.57 -7.63 -10.98
CA SER A 265 15.76 -7.80 -10.13
C SER A 265 16.15 -9.28 -10.03
N GLU A 266 17.43 -9.53 -9.89
CA GLU A 266 17.98 -10.89 -9.77
C GLU A 266 17.32 -11.66 -8.62
N ALA A 267 17.14 -11.01 -7.46
CA ALA A 267 16.49 -11.57 -6.27
C ALA A 267 15.01 -11.99 -6.43
N VAL A 268 14.35 -11.61 -7.51
CA VAL A 268 12.93 -11.95 -7.79
C VAL A 268 12.82 -12.97 -8.93
N ARG A 269 13.89 -13.16 -9.71
CA ARG A 269 13.90 -14.09 -10.86
C ARG A 269 14.28 -15.52 -10.48
N ASP A 270 15.00 -15.71 -9.40
CA ASP A 270 15.43 -16.98 -8.83
C ASP A 270 14.42 -17.50 -7.80
#